data_2f8e69f2040bb9496205755d5ce1a43e
#
_entry.id   2f8e69f2040bb9496205755d5ce1a43e
#
_cell.length_a   1.000
_cell.length_b   1.000
_cell.length_c   1.000
_cell.angle_alpha   90.00
_cell.angle_beta   90.00
_cell.angle_gamma   90.00
#
_symmetry.space_group_name_H-M   'P 1'
#
loop_
_entity.id
_entity.type
_entity.pdbx_description
1 polymer ?
#
loop_
_entity_poly.entity_id
_entity_poly.type
_entity_poly.pdbx_seq_one_letter_code
_entity_poly.pdbx_strand_id
1 'polypeptide(L)'
;MFDKEKISEFFPGAEDLMIQPMLIWTLPANKKDKLSEICASGEYFAEEKLDGALYQFCRTDKGNYLFGRTVSVKNGLLTNKIDNVPHIDSALSCLPCGTVIVGEIYVPGGTSKNVTSIMGCLPAEAIKRQDKQGKIKYYLHDMIFYNGENMQSWGAEARYQKLVEAWNEFHLEQFDFLRLAESFDTGIEERLSQILATGGEGIVLKKKDAPYSEGKRPAWATIKCKQMDTIDLVCTRAIEATKEYTGKELNTWEYWVDLSGNPYHGRYLDDNGYATIKTPMFAVTKPYFYGWKTAIGIGAYDDEGNLKEIGTVSSGLTDEMRVHLDDYVGKVVALQCMSIDRKEKTLRHPIIKAWRDDKNAAECKLSEVFH
;
A
#
# COMPACT_ATOMS: atom_id res chain seq x y z
N MET A 1 10.11 18.54 -0.03
CA MET A 1 10.31 19.00 1.37
C MET A 1 9.07 19.77 1.74
N PHE A 2 8.51 19.52 2.92
CA PHE A 2 7.35 20.26 3.41
C PHE A 2 7.70 21.69 3.80
N ASP A 3 6.72 22.59 3.76
CA ASP A 3 6.82 23.97 4.17
C ASP A 3 6.91 24.07 5.71
N LYS A 4 8.05 24.54 6.22
CA LYS A 4 8.32 24.61 7.67
C LYS A 4 7.41 25.60 8.40
N GLU A 5 7.01 26.71 7.78
CA GLU A 5 6.11 27.69 8.38
C GLU A 5 4.73 27.06 8.59
N LYS A 6 4.24 26.32 7.58
CA LYS A 6 3.00 25.56 7.73
C LYS A 6 3.11 24.43 8.76
N ILE A 7 4.27 23.74 8.83
CA ILE A 7 4.45 22.73 9.89
C ILE A 7 4.38 23.41 11.25
N SER A 8 5.05 24.53 11.45
CA SER A 8 5.02 25.27 12.71
C SER A 8 3.61 25.72 13.10
N GLU A 9 2.79 26.10 12.11
CA GLU A 9 1.39 26.49 12.34
C GLU A 9 0.51 25.30 12.78
N PHE A 10 0.62 24.16 12.10
CA PHE A 10 -0.28 23.00 12.30
C PHE A 10 0.28 21.96 13.27
N PHE A 11 1.60 21.81 13.35
CA PHE A 11 2.29 20.77 14.12
C PHE A 11 3.57 21.35 14.75
N PRO A 12 3.43 22.30 15.68
CA PRO A 12 4.58 23.00 16.27
C PRO A 12 5.58 22.03 16.91
N GLY A 13 6.87 22.27 16.68
CA GLY A 13 7.98 21.41 17.12
C GLY A 13 8.34 20.28 16.15
N ALA A 14 7.55 20.07 15.09
CA ALA A 14 7.82 19.03 14.08
C ALA A 14 8.48 19.55 12.79
N GLU A 15 8.94 20.81 12.77
CA GLU A 15 9.45 21.51 11.57
C GLU A 15 10.62 20.79 10.90
N ASP A 16 11.48 20.16 11.69
CA ASP A 16 12.65 19.39 11.22
C ASP A 16 12.43 17.87 11.26
N LEU A 17 11.31 17.41 11.82
CA LEU A 17 11.02 16.01 12.08
C LEU A 17 9.99 15.41 11.11
N MET A 18 9.15 16.25 10.49
CA MET A 18 8.17 15.76 9.50
C MET A 18 8.85 15.47 8.16
N ILE A 19 8.96 14.21 7.81
CA ILE A 19 9.54 13.77 6.55
C ILE A 19 8.59 12.83 5.79
N GLN A 20 8.73 12.79 4.48
CA GLN A 20 8.00 11.80 3.65
C GLN A 20 8.54 10.39 3.93
N PRO A 21 7.69 9.40 4.23
CA PRO A 21 8.15 8.04 4.43
C PRO A 21 8.88 7.48 3.21
N MET A 22 9.99 6.77 3.43
CA MET A 22 10.64 5.99 2.40
C MET A 22 9.72 4.86 1.92
N LEU A 23 9.70 4.61 0.62
CA LEU A 23 8.83 3.62 0.00
C LEU A 23 9.57 2.29 -0.22
N ILE A 24 8.91 1.19 0.08
CA ILE A 24 9.45 -0.16 -0.12
C ILE A 24 9.46 -0.50 -1.61
N TRP A 25 10.60 -0.99 -2.11
CA TRP A 25 10.73 -1.47 -3.48
C TRP A 25 10.12 -2.87 -3.63
N THR A 26 9.55 -3.17 -4.79
CA THR A 26 9.02 -4.50 -5.10
C THR A 26 10.00 -5.23 -5.99
N LEU A 27 10.44 -6.42 -5.60
CA LEU A 27 11.28 -7.25 -6.44
C LEU A 27 10.53 -7.59 -7.74
N PRO A 28 11.05 -7.19 -8.92
CA PRO A 28 10.40 -7.51 -10.19
C PRO A 28 10.30 -9.02 -10.42
N ALA A 29 9.23 -9.46 -11.10
CA ALA A 29 8.98 -10.87 -11.34
C ALA A 29 10.12 -11.58 -12.08
N ASN A 30 10.78 -10.89 -13.02
CA ASN A 30 11.93 -11.39 -13.75
C ASN A 30 13.25 -11.41 -12.96
N LYS A 31 13.21 -11.04 -11.67
CA LYS A 31 14.37 -11.05 -10.74
C LYS A 31 14.11 -11.89 -9.50
N LYS A 32 13.05 -12.73 -9.52
CA LYS A 32 12.75 -13.62 -8.39
C LYS A 32 13.87 -14.61 -8.08
N ASP A 33 14.59 -15.06 -9.10
CA ASP A 33 15.75 -15.95 -8.97
C ASP A 33 16.89 -15.35 -8.11
N LYS A 34 16.91 -14.01 -7.98
CA LYS A 34 17.86 -13.29 -7.12
C LYS A 34 17.50 -13.29 -5.64
N LEU A 35 16.32 -13.76 -5.26
CA LEU A 35 15.91 -13.75 -3.85
C LEU A 35 16.83 -14.62 -3.00
N SER A 36 17.12 -15.84 -3.44
CA SER A 36 18.06 -16.75 -2.75
C SER A 36 19.46 -16.16 -2.64
N GLU A 37 19.96 -15.53 -3.71
CA GLU A 37 21.25 -14.83 -3.70
C GLU A 37 21.27 -13.68 -2.68
N ILE A 38 20.22 -12.86 -2.65
CA ILE A 38 20.06 -11.76 -1.69
C ILE A 38 20.00 -12.29 -0.24
N CYS A 39 19.21 -13.32 0.01
CA CYS A 39 19.06 -13.93 1.34
C CYS A 39 20.37 -14.56 1.83
N ALA A 40 21.18 -15.11 0.93
CA ALA A 40 22.46 -15.72 1.25
C ALA A 40 23.63 -14.72 1.33
N SER A 41 23.46 -13.48 0.87
CA SER A 41 24.55 -12.51 0.76
C SER A 41 25.12 -12.03 2.09
N GLY A 42 24.34 -12.12 3.19
CA GLY A 42 24.65 -11.52 4.49
C GLY A 42 24.54 -9.99 4.54
N GLU A 43 24.22 -9.35 3.40
CA GLU A 43 24.07 -7.89 3.31
C GLU A 43 22.71 -7.38 3.80
N TYR A 44 21.75 -8.29 4.00
CA TYR A 44 20.38 -7.96 4.38
C TYR A 44 19.99 -8.61 5.71
N PHE A 45 19.09 -7.95 6.40
CA PHE A 45 18.26 -8.57 7.43
C PHE A 45 16.79 -8.48 7.00
N ALA A 46 15.96 -9.32 7.57
CA ALA A 46 14.55 -9.41 7.27
C ALA A 46 13.70 -9.15 8.52
N GLU A 47 12.49 -8.68 8.30
CA GLU A 47 11.43 -8.53 9.30
C GLU A 47 10.13 -9.09 8.73
N GLU A 48 9.21 -9.55 9.60
CA GLU A 48 7.88 -9.94 9.19
C GLU A 48 7.14 -8.74 8.57
N LYS A 49 6.49 -8.96 7.43
CA LYS A 49 5.64 -7.96 6.82
C LYS A 49 4.20 -8.10 7.31
N LEU A 50 3.75 -7.10 8.06
CA LEU A 50 2.37 -7.03 8.54
C LEU A 50 1.44 -6.36 7.51
N ASP A 51 0.18 -6.80 7.46
CA ASP A 51 -0.87 -6.15 6.66
C ASP A 51 -1.54 -5.03 7.46
N GLY A 52 -0.90 -3.89 7.48
CA GLY A 52 -1.30 -2.73 8.23
C GLY A 52 -1.25 -1.43 7.44
N ALA A 53 -0.89 -0.36 8.12
CA ALA A 53 -0.64 0.96 7.53
C ALA A 53 0.56 1.61 8.20
N LEU A 54 1.48 2.13 7.38
CA LEU A 54 2.68 2.81 7.84
C LEU A 54 2.34 4.15 8.47
N TYR A 55 2.88 4.36 9.68
CA TYR A 55 2.84 5.62 10.41
C TYR A 55 4.20 5.96 11.01
N GLN A 56 4.44 7.25 11.22
CA GLN A 56 5.62 7.78 11.88
C GLN A 56 5.17 8.47 13.17
N PHE A 57 5.56 7.91 14.32
CA PHE A 57 5.40 8.59 15.59
C PHE A 57 6.51 9.64 15.74
N CYS A 58 6.12 10.87 16.01
CA CYS A 58 7.00 12.01 16.16
C CYS A 58 6.83 12.63 17.57
N ARG A 59 7.87 12.57 18.39
CA ARG A 59 7.92 13.16 19.72
C ARG A 59 8.55 14.55 19.68
N THR A 60 7.83 15.58 20.09
CA THR A 60 8.35 16.96 20.16
C THR A 60 8.17 17.55 21.57
N ASP A 61 8.76 18.69 21.84
CA ASP A 61 8.58 19.44 23.07
C ASP A 61 7.21 20.15 23.15
N LYS A 62 6.48 20.25 22.04
CA LYS A 62 5.16 20.89 21.93
C LYS A 62 4.01 19.88 21.91
N GLY A 63 4.28 18.65 21.61
CA GLY A 63 3.29 17.58 21.52
C GLY A 63 3.79 16.36 20.74
N ASN A 64 2.94 15.35 20.64
CA ASN A 64 3.21 14.17 19.86
C ASN A 64 2.33 14.14 18.62
N TYR A 65 2.87 13.56 17.57
CA TYR A 65 2.16 13.39 16.30
C TYR A 65 2.32 11.97 15.80
N LEU A 66 1.31 11.48 15.09
CA LEU A 66 1.38 10.21 14.38
C LEU A 66 1.03 10.48 12.92
N PHE A 67 2.07 10.67 12.12
CA PHE A 67 1.93 11.02 10.72
C PHE A 67 1.74 9.79 9.84
N GLY A 68 0.61 9.76 9.11
CA GLY A 68 0.40 8.79 8.04
C GLY A 68 1.15 9.19 6.77
N ARG A 69 1.09 8.31 5.76
CA ARG A 69 1.76 8.54 4.47
C ARG A 69 1.03 9.53 3.55
N THR A 70 -0.25 9.77 3.82
CA THR A 70 -1.11 10.60 2.94
C THR A 70 -0.94 12.07 3.25
N VAL A 71 -0.70 12.86 2.21
CA VAL A 71 -0.67 14.32 2.28
C VAL A 71 -2.10 14.86 2.25
N SER A 72 -2.43 15.74 3.18
CA SER A 72 -3.73 16.42 3.25
C SER A 72 -3.84 17.46 2.15
N VAL A 73 -4.94 17.42 1.41
CA VAL A 73 -5.26 18.43 0.36
C VAL A 73 -5.46 19.83 0.95
N LYS A 74 -5.84 19.91 2.25
CA LYS A 74 -6.16 21.19 2.90
C LYS A 74 -4.94 22.05 3.18
N ASN A 75 -3.84 21.43 3.64
CA ASN A 75 -2.64 22.17 4.07
C ASN A 75 -1.34 21.71 3.39
N GLY A 76 -1.38 20.64 2.59
CA GLY A 76 -0.19 20.10 1.93
C GLY A 76 0.78 19.34 2.85
N LEU A 77 0.38 19.04 4.10
CA LEU A 77 1.18 18.35 5.10
C LEU A 77 0.70 16.90 5.30
N LEU A 78 1.52 16.06 5.93
CA LEU A 78 1.11 14.71 6.32
C LEU A 78 -0.08 14.75 7.29
N THR A 79 -0.96 13.77 7.16
CA THR A 79 -2.14 13.67 8.03
C THR A 79 -1.74 13.14 9.40
N ASN A 80 -2.00 13.91 10.47
CA ASN A 80 -1.82 13.46 11.84
C ASN A 80 -3.01 12.63 12.32
N LYS A 81 -2.74 11.54 13.04
CA LYS A 81 -3.73 10.59 13.59
C LYS A 81 -3.45 10.22 15.05
N ILE A 82 -2.68 11.01 15.78
CA ILE A 82 -2.31 10.69 17.17
C ILE A 82 -3.53 10.54 18.07
N ASP A 83 -4.54 11.41 17.90
CA ASP A 83 -5.77 11.39 18.70
C ASP A 83 -6.61 10.12 18.49
N ASN A 84 -6.40 9.38 17.39
CA ASN A 84 -7.07 8.11 17.15
C ASN A 84 -6.51 6.98 18.03
N VAL A 85 -5.32 7.17 18.61
CA VAL A 85 -4.54 6.13 19.34
C VAL A 85 -3.92 6.67 20.63
N PRO A 86 -4.72 7.21 21.58
CA PRO A 86 -4.21 7.84 22.80
C PRO A 86 -3.37 6.89 23.68
N HIS A 87 -3.58 5.58 23.57
CA HIS A 87 -2.77 4.57 24.27
C HIS A 87 -1.34 4.50 23.73
N ILE A 88 -1.15 4.60 22.40
CA ILE A 88 0.19 4.64 21.77
C ILE A 88 0.88 5.97 22.09
N ASP A 89 0.14 7.08 22.03
CA ASP A 89 0.63 8.41 22.43
C ASP A 89 1.19 8.39 23.86
N SER A 90 0.38 7.93 24.81
CA SER A 90 0.77 7.86 26.22
C SER A 90 2.01 6.97 26.43
N ALA A 91 2.07 5.79 25.79
CA ALA A 91 3.19 4.87 25.95
C ALA A 91 4.50 5.42 25.38
N LEU A 92 4.49 6.08 24.24
CA LEU A 92 5.69 6.60 23.59
C LEU A 92 6.08 8.01 24.05
N SER A 93 5.27 8.63 24.94
CA SER A 93 5.60 9.93 25.53
C SER A 93 6.82 9.90 26.49
N CYS A 94 7.28 8.73 26.91
CA CYS A 94 8.50 8.57 27.68
C CYS A 94 9.79 8.80 26.88
N LEU A 95 9.71 8.71 25.55
CA LEU A 95 10.87 8.91 24.67
C LEU A 95 11.36 10.37 24.71
N PRO A 96 12.66 10.64 24.45
CA PRO A 96 13.17 12.00 24.40
C PRO A 96 12.55 12.77 23.21
N CYS A 97 12.39 14.11 23.41
CA CYS A 97 11.95 14.99 22.32
C CYS A 97 12.91 14.95 21.14
N GLY A 98 12.41 15.17 19.93
CA GLY A 98 13.20 15.01 18.70
C GLY A 98 13.37 13.55 18.28
N THR A 99 12.47 12.64 18.70
CA THR A 99 12.48 11.24 18.29
C THR A 99 11.41 10.98 17.25
N VAL A 100 11.77 10.28 16.15
CA VAL A 100 10.85 9.81 15.14
C VAL A 100 11.03 8.31 14.92
N ILE A 101 9.98 7.55 15.23
CA ILE A 101 9.91 6.10 15.01
C ILE A 101 8.99 5.81 13.83
N VAL A 102 9.43 4.92 12.95
CA VAL A 102 8.62 4.40 11.85
C VAL A 102 8.08 3.02 12.21
N GLY A 103 6.81 2.81 11.95
CA GLY A 103 6.18 1.53 12.26
C GLY A 103 4.91 1.28 11.45
N GLU A 104 4.36 0.10 11.64
CA GLU A 104 3.11 -0.33 11.02
C GLU A 104 2.00 -0.39 12.08
N ILE A 105 0.95 0.40 11.91
CA ILE A 105 -0.28 0.23 12.68
C ILE A 105 -1.04 -0.96 12.11
N TYR A 106 -1.41 -1.91 12.97
CA TYR A 106 -2.08 -3.13 12.54
C TYR A 106 -3.14 -3.60 13.53
N VAL A 107 -4.04 -4.43 13.05
CA VAL A 107 -5.04 -5.14 13.86
C VAL A 107 -4.64 -6.61 13.91
N PRO A 108 -4.40 -7.21 15.08
CA PRO A 108 -4.06 -8.63 15.18
C PRO A 108 -5.11 -9.53 14.52
N GLY A 109 -4.68 -10.38 13.59
CA GLY A 109 -5.59 -11.24 12.80
C GLY A 109 -6.48 -10.50 11.80
N GLY A 110 -6.30 -9.18 11.65
CA GLY A 110 -7.02 -8.35 10.68
C GLY A 110 -6.15 -7.99 9.46
N THR A 111 -6.70 -7.14 8.62
CA THR A 111 -6.06 -6.63 7.39
C THR A 111 -5.97 -5.10 7.44
N SER A 112 -5.28 -4.50 6.47
CA SER A 112 -5.22 -3.04 6.31
C SER A 112 -6.61 -2.40 6.14
N LYS A 113 -7.65 -3.13 5.73
CA LYS A 113 -9.06 -2.64 5.72
C LYS A 113 -9.54 -2.34 7.14
N ASN A 114 -9.22 -3.22 8.10
CA ASN A 114 -9.58 -3.03 9.51
C ASN A 114 -8.87 -1.79 10.07
N VAL A 115 -7.58 -1.63 9.77
CA VAL A 115 -6.80 -0.44 10.15
C VAL A 115 -7.43 0.82 9.55
N THR A 116 -7.73 0.83 8.24
CA THR A 116 -8.34 1.97 7.55
C THR A 116 -9.70 2.33 8.16
N SER A 117 -10.49 1.35 8.57
CA SER A 117 -11.79 1.60 9.22
C SER A 117 -11.65 2.36 10.54
N ILE A 118 -10.56 2.14 11.30
CA ILE A 118 -10.30 2.80 12.58
C ILE A 118 -9.55 4.13 12.36
N MET A 119 -8.45 4.11 11.62
CA MET A 119 -7.60 5.29 11.42
C MET A 119 -8.22 6.32 10.46
N GLY A 120 -9.17 5.91 9.62
CA GLY A 120 -9.86 6.78 8.66
C GLY A 120 -10.99 7.63 9.26
N CYS A 121 -11.50 7.29 10.45
CA CYS A 121 -12.60 8.04 11.08
C CYS A 121 -12.09 9.15 12.02
N LEU A 122 -13.04 9.88 12.63
CA LEU A 122 -12.75 10.88 13.65
C LEU A 122 -12.28 10.21 14.95
N PRO A 123 -11.49 10.88 15.80
CA PRO A 123 -10.90 10.29 17.01
C PRO A 123 -11.90 9.61 17.94
N ALA A 124 -13.01 10.26 18.26
CA ALA A 124 -14.05 9.69 19.14
C ALA A 124 -14.61 8.36 18.60
N GLU A 125 -14.83 8.28 17.29
CA GLU A 125 -15.31 7.05 16.65
C GLU A 125 -14.22 5.99 16.58
N ALA A 126 -12.95 6.38 16.35
CA ALA A 126 -11.81 5.48 16.36
C ALA A 126 -11.64 4.78 17.73
N ILE A 127 -11.73 5.55 18.81
CA ILE A 127 -11.65 5.03 20.19
C ILE A 127 -12.82 4.06 20.43
N LYS A 128 -14.05 4.46 20.11
CA LYS A 128 -15.23 3.61 20.27
C LYS A 128 -15.16 2.29 19.50
N ARG A 129 -14.54 2.29 18.31
CA ARG A 129 -14.31 1.06 17.54
C ARG A 129 -13.28 0.17 18.21
N GLN A 130 -12.21 0.74 18.73
CA GLN A 130 -11.18 0.02 19.45
C GLN A 130 -11.70 -0.56 20.77
N ASP A 131 -12.57 0.12 21.47
CA ASP A 131 -13.23 -0.41 22.70
C ASP A 131 -14.07 -1.66 22.41
N LYS A 132 -14.63 -1.78 21.19
CA LYS A 132 -15.45 -2.92 20.78
C LYS A 132 -14.67 -4.07 20.17
N GLN A 133 -13.60 -3.77 19.44
CA GLN A 133 -12.87 -4.73 18.59
C GLN A 133 -11.48 -5.08 19.15
N GLY A 134 -11.05 -4.40 20.22
CA GLY A 134 -9.70 -4.44 20.74
C GLY A 134 -8.85 -3.31 20.18
N LYS A 135 -7.85 -2.89 20.96
CA LYS A 135 -6.92 -1.83 20.59
C LYS A 135 -6.08 -2.24 19.40
N ILE A 136 -5.90 -1.34 18.44
CA ILE A 136 -4.90 -1.51 17.39
C ILE A 136 -3.50 -1.47 17.99
N LYS A 137 -2.57 -2.14 17.32
CA LYS A 137 -1.19 -2.26 17.77
C LYS A 137 -0.24 -1.50 16.85
N TYR A 138 0.93 -1.16 17.37
CA TYR A 138 1.98 -0.48 16.63
C TYR A 138 3.24 -1.33 16.60
N TYR A 139 3.66 -1.76 15.41
CA TYR A 139 4.83 -2.58 15.14
C TYR A 139 5.98 -1.66 14.71
N LEU A 140 6.94 -1.46 15.62
CA LEU A 140 8.06 -0.54 15.46
C LEU A 140 9.17 -1.22 14.68
N HIS A 141 9.64 -0.63 13.57
CA HIS A 141 10.60 -1.28 12.70
C HIS A 141 11.74 -0.39 12.18
N ASP A 142 11.73 0.92 12.44
CA ASP A 142 12.84 1.83 12.10
C ASP A 142 12.81 3.05 13.02
N MET A 143 13.95 3.70 13.21
CA MET A 143 14.08 4.96 13.94
C MET A 143 14.95 5.92 13.13
N ILE A 144 14.40 7.08 12.76
CA ILE A 144 15.06 8.00 11.84
C ILE A 144 15.53 9.29 12.48
N PHE A 145 15.00 9.60 13.68
CA PHE A 145 15.53 10.61 14.58
C PHE A 145 15.49 10.10 16.01
N TYR A 146 16.51 10.43 16.79
CA TYR A 146 16.56 10.13 18.23
C TYR A 146 17.19 11.30 18.99
N ASN A 147 16.45 11.85 19.95
CA ASN A 147 16.90 12.97 20.78
C ASN A 147 17.44 14.15 19.96
N GLY A 148 16.78 14.48 18.83
CA GLY A 148 17.16 15.53 17.90
C GLY A 148 18.25 15.15 16.89
N GLU A 149 18.90 14.01 17.04
CA GLU A 149 19.89 13.52 16.07
C GLU A 149 19.19 12.93 14.84
N ASN A 150 19.58 13.41 13.66
CA ASN A 150 19.11 12.90 12.38
C ASN A 150 19.94 11.68 11.95
N MET A 151 19.31 10.51 11.97
CA MET A 151 19.95 9.24 11.59
C MET A 151 19.61 8.76 10.16
N GLN A 152 19.01 9.59 9.32
CA GLN A 152 18.64 9.21 7.95
C GLN A 152 19.84 8.72 7.12
N SER A 153 21.04 9.25 7.37
CA SER A 153 22.28 8.84 6.69
C SER A 153 22.86 7.51 7.21
N TRP A 154 22.39 7.03 8.36
CA TRP A 154 22.86 5.77 8.93
C TRP A 154 22.33 4.59 8.13
N GLY A 155 23.08 3.46 8.16
CA GLY A 155 22.59 2.20 7.63
C GLY A 155 21.33 1.70 8.36
N ALA A 156 20.49 0.95 7.66
CA ALA A 156 19.23 0.45 8.24
C ALA A 156 19.43 -0.41 9.48
N GLU A 157 20.51 -1.22 9.52
CA GLU A 157 20.84 -2.04 10.69
C GLU A 157 21.19 -1.17 11.91
N ALA A 158 22.00 -0.11 11.73
CA ALA A 158 22.36 0.80 12.81
C ALA A 158 21.15 1.56 13.37
N ARG A 159 20.23 2.00 12.50
CA ARG A 159 18.98 2.64 12.93
C ARG A 159 18.08 1.66 13.68
N TYR A 160 18.00 0.41 13.23
CA TYR A 160 17.24 -0.63 13.92
C TYR A 160 17.85 -0.96 15.29
N GLN A 161 19.18 -1.07 15.40
CA GLN A 161 19.84 -1.27 16.69
C GLN A 161 19.54 -0.12 17.67
N LYS A 162 19.51 1.13 17.18
CA LYS A 162 19.13 2.28 18.01
C LYS A 162 17.67 2.20 18.48
N LEU A 163 16.77 1.69 17.66
CA LEU A 163 15.40 1.39 18.07
C LEU A 163 15.35 0.32 19.16
N VAL A 164 16.15 -0.75 19.04
CA VAL A 164 16.26 -1.81 20.07
C VAL A 164 16.79 -1.26 21.39
N GLU A 165 17.83 -0.40 21.34
CA GLU A 165 18.35 0.27 22.54
C GLU A 165 17.26 1.08 23.24
N ALA A 166 16.53 1.93 22.51
CA ALA A 166 15.44 2.73 23.06
C ALA A 166 14.28 1.86 23.57
N TRP A 167 13.93 0.77 22.86
CA TRP A 167 12.94 -0.20 23.31
C TRP A 167 13.26 -0.75 24.70
N ASN A 168 14.50 -1.17 24.92
CA ASN A 168 14.96 -1.70 26.20
C ASN A 168 15.11 -0.61 27.27
N GLU A 169 15.70 0.55 26.93
CA GLU A 169 15.93 1.66 27.85
C GLU A 169 14.63 2.20 28.46
N PHE A 170 13.58 2.30 27.65
CA PHE A 170 12.27 2.84 28.08
C PHE A 170 11.26 1.75 28.44
N HIS A 171 11.69 0.47 28.49
CA HIS A 171 10.84 -0.66 28.86
C HIS A 171 9.54 -0.74 28.07
N LEU A 172 9.62 -0.53 26.75
CA LEU A 172 8.44 -0.47 25.87
C LEU A 172 7.74 -1.82 25.74
N GLU A 173 8.40 -2.92 26.07
CA GLU A 173 7.84 -4.28 26.13
C GLU A 173 6.69 -4.45 27.14
N GLN A 174 6.59 -3.55 28.12
CA GLN A 174 5.48 -3.57 29.10
C GLN A 174 4.11 -3.23 28.47
N PHE A 175 4.09 -2.65 27.28
CA PHE A 175 2.85 -2.27 26.58
C PHE A 175 2.48 -3.32 25.55
N ASP A 176 1.42 -4.10 25.79
CA ASP A 176 0.97 -5.21 24.93
C ASP A 176 0.51 -4.79 23.53
N PHE A 177 0.24 -3.50 23.33
CA PHE A 177 -0.11 -2.89 22.04
C PHE A 177 1.09 -2.34 21.28
N LEU A 178 2.29 -2.32 21.85
CA LEU A 178 3.55 -2.08 21.15
C LEU A 178 4.22 -3.41 20.82
N ARG A 179 4.88 -3.49 19.68
CA ARG A 179 5.68 -4.65 19.29
C ARG A 179 6.92 -4.15 18.55
N LEU A 180 8.08 -4.58 19.00
CA LEU A 180 9.32 -4.39 18.26
C LEU A 180 9.37 -5.40 17.11
N ALA A 181 9.80 -4.98 15.93
CA ALA A 181 10.03 -5.87 14.81
C ALA A 181 11.12 -6.89 15.18
N GLU A 182 10.82 -8.16 15.05
CA GLU A 182 11.82 -9.21 15.14
C GLU A 182 12.65 -9.21 13.85
N SER A 183 13.94 -8.91 13.95
CA SER A 183 14.86 -8.95 12.81
C SER A 183 15.63 -10.27 12.78
N PHE A 184 15.86 -10.80 11.59
CA PHE A 184 16.65 -12.01 11.36
C PHE A 184 17.45 -11.90 10.06
N ASP A 185 18.69 -12.37 10.05
CA ASP A 185 19.60 -12.30 8.91
C ASP A 185 20.12 -13.68 8.46
N THR A 186 19.67 -14.73 9.14
CA THR A 186 19.95 -16.14 8.81
C THR A 186 18.65 -16.90 8.63
N GLY A 187 18.64 -17.95 7.80
CA GLY A 187 17.45 -18.75 7.55
C GLY A 187 16.26 -17.97 6.97
N ILE A 188 16.52 -16.91 6.18
CA ILE A 188 15.51 -15.97 5.71
C ILE A 188 14.45 -16.67 4.86
N GLU A 189 14.85 -17.57 3.95
CA GLU A 189 13.91 -18.27 3.06
C GLU A 189 13.03 -19.27 3.82
N GLU A 190 13.61 -19.98 4.79
CA GLU A 190 12.87 -20.89 5.66
C GLU A 190 11.85 -20.13 6.51
N ARG A 191 12.27 -18.98 7.07
CA ARG A 191 11.37 -18.12 7.85
C ARG A 191 10.27 -17.51 6.99
N LEU A 192 10.57 -17.07 5.76
CA LEU A 192 9.58 -16.63 4.79
C LEU A 192 8.55 -17.74 4.53
N SER A 193 9.02 -18.96 4.28
CA SER A 193 8.14 -20.11 4.03
C SER A 193 7.23 -20.42 5.22
N GLN A 194 7.75 -20.32 6.47
CA GLN A 194 6.96 -20.50 7.69
C GLN A 194 5.90 -19.41 7.84
N ILE A 195 6.27 -18.13 7.64
CA ILE A 195 5.34 -16.99 7.72
C ILE A 195 4.21 -17.17 6.72
N LEU A 196 4.52 -17.54 5.47
CA LEU A 196 3.52 -17.76 4.44
C LEU A 196 2.60 -18.96 4.75
N ALA A 197 3.16 -20.05 5.27
CA ALA A 197 2.40 -21.24 5.66
C ALA A 197 1.41 -20.98 6.80
N THR A 198 1.69 -20.00 7.66
CA THR A 198 0.80 -19.58 8.76
C THR A 198 -0.15 -18.45 8.36
N GLY A 199 -0.18 -18.07 7.08
CA GLY A 199 -1.08 -17.02 6.55
C GLY A 199 -0.56 -15.58 6.72
N GLY A 200 0.72 -15.40 7.06
CA GLY A 200 1.38 -14.09 7.08
C GLY A 200 1.56 -13.51 5.67
N GLU A 201 1.75 -12.19 5.57
CA GLU A 201 1.86 -11.51 4.26
C GLU A 201 3.21 -11.78 3.58
N GLY A 202 4.27 -12.04 4.33
CA GLY A 202 5.63 -12.23 3.86
C GLY A 202 6.66 -11.53 4.72
N ILE A 203 7.76 -11.08 4.11
CA ILE A 203 8.85 -10.37 4.79
C ILE A 203 9.23 -9.08 4.07
N VAL A 204 9.91 -8.21 4.80
CA VAL A 204 10.61 -7.04 4.27
C VAL A 204 12.10 -7.24 4.50
N LEU A 205 12.88 -7.31 3.41
CA LEU A 205 14.34 -7.32 3.45
C LEU A 205 14.84 -5.87 3.50
N LYS A 206 15.77 -5.59 4.39
CA LYS A 206 16.44 -4.28 4.50
C LYS A 206 17.93 -4.45 4.33
N LYS A 207 18.53 -3.71 3.38
CA LYS A 207 19.97 -3.73 3.20
C LYS A 207 20.64 -3.03 4.39
N LYS A 208 21.58 -3.71 5.06
CA LYS A 208 22.16 -3.29 6.35
C LYS A 208 22.74 -1.87 6.33
N ASP A 209 23.43 -1.53 5.25
CA ASP A 209 24.11 -0.24 5.06
C ASP A 209 23.23 0.85 4.37
N ALA A 210 21.98 0.53 3.96
CA ALA A 210 21.18 1.45 3.21
C ALA A 210 20.67 2.64 4.05
N PRO A 211 20.88 3.89 3.60
CA PRO A 211 20.35 5.07 4.25
C PRO A 211 18.83 5.18 4.05
N TYR A 212 18.19 5.97 4.91
CA TYR A 212 16.77 6.29 4.77
C TYR A 212 16.56 7.38 3.71
N SER A 213 15.95 7.05 2.60
CA SER A 213 15.74 7.95 1.47
C SER A 213 14.31 8.51 1.50
N GLU A 214 14.15 9.71 2.07
CA GLU A 214 12.86 10.38 2.22
C GLU A 214 12.08 10.47 0.90
N GLY A 215 10.81 10.02 0.90
CA GLY A 215 9.89 10.06 -0.23
C GLY A 215 10.28 9.23 -1.45
N LYS A 216 11.44 8.57 -1.43
CA LYS A 216 11.98 7.80 -2.56
C LYS A 216 11.70 6.30 -2.38
N ARG A 217 11.87 5.57 -3.48
CA ARG A 217 11.80 4.10 -3.54
C ARG A 217 13.13 3.57 -4.08
N PRO A 218 14.22 3.61 -3.31
CA PRO A 218 15.52 3.16 -3.82
C PRO A 218 15.47 1.66 -4.09
N ALA A 219 15.89 1.26 -5.29
CA ALA A 219 16.01 -0.14 -5.63
C ALA A 219 17.00 -0.83 -4.69
N TRP A 220 16.69 -2.06 -4.29
CA TRP A 220 17.55 -2.92 -3.44
C TRP A 220 17.75 -2.46 -1.99
N ALA A 221 17.36 -1.24 -1.59
CA ALA A 221 17.52 -0.78 -0.21
C ALA A 221 16.54 -1.45 0.75
N THR A 222 15.26 -1.51 0.37
CA THR A 222 14.20 -2.16 1.16
C THR A 222 13.28 -2.90 0.20
N ILE A 223 13.18 -4.23 0.33
CA ILE A 223 12.52 -5.11 -0.62
C ILE A 223 11.38 -5.85 0.06
N LYS A 224 10.16 -5.74 -0.45
CA LYS A 224 9.06 -6.57 0.01
C LYS A 224 9.03 -7.89 -0.75
N CYS A 225 9.05 -8.99 0.00
CA CYS A 225 8.88 -10.35 -0.48
C CYS A 225 7.57 -10.88 0.10
N LYS A 226 6.60 -11.14 -0.77
CA LYS A 226 5.29 -11.65 -0.37
C LYS A 226 4.82 -12.69 -1.37
N GLN A 227 4.00 -13.61 -0.88
CA GLN A 227 3.29 -14.52 -1.76
C GLN A 227 2.34 -13.70 -2.65
N MET A 228 2.29 -14.10 -3.90
CA MET A 228 1.24 -13.67 -4.80
C MET A 228 0.59 -14.94 -5.34
N ASP A 229 -0.67 -15.11 -5.02
CA ASP A 229 -1.43 -16.24 -5.52
C ASP A 229 -1.65 -16.08 -7.03
N THR A 230 -1.43 -17.14 -7.77
CA THR A 230 -1.73 -17.19 -9.20
C THR A 230 -2.90 -18.14 -9.39
N ILE A 231 -3.96 -17.65 -10.00
CA ILE A 231 -5.19 -18.40 -10.26
C ILE A 231 -5.63 -18.21 -11.69
N ASP A 232 -6.27 -19.23 -12.22
CA ASP A 232 -6.89 -19.20 -13.54
C ASP A 232 -8.40 -19.04 -13.38
N LEU A 233 -8.96 -18.02 -14.03
CA LEU A 233 -10.39 -17.70 -14.01
C LEU A 233 -10.90 -17.49 -15.44
N VAL A 234 -12.20 -17.52 -15.59
CA VAL A 234 -12.87 -17.25 -16.87
C VAL A 234 -13.17 -15.76 -16.99
N CYS A 235 -12.88 -15.16 -18.13
CA CYS A 235 -13.38 -13.85 -18.49
C CYS A 235 -14.89 -13.95 -18.76
N THR A 236 -15.70 -13.37 -17.89
CA THR A 236 -17.18 -13.49 -17.97
C THR A 236 -17.79 -12.47 -18.91
N ARG A 237 -17.21 -11.28 -18.99
CA ARG A 237 -17.65 -10.19 -19.85
C ARG A 237 -16.57 -9.12 -19.99
N ALA A 238 -16.62 -8.34 -21.06
CA ALA A 238 -15.89 -7.09 -21.19
C ALA A 238 -16.74 -5.94 -20.61
N ILE A 239 -16.10 -4.98 -19.95
CA ILE A 239 -16.77 -3.89 -19.22
C ILE A 239 -16.54 -2.58 -19.95
N GLU A 240 -17.63 -1.87 -20.20
CA GLU A 240 -17.62 -0.55 -20.83
C GLU A 240 -16.82 0.47 -20.02
N ALA A 241 -16.22 1.43 -20.71
CA ALA A 241 -15.48 2.49 -20.05
C ALA A 241 -16.42 3.46 -19.33
N THR A 242 -16.04 3.85 -18.12
CA THR A 242 -16.68 4.97 -17.43
C THR A 242 -16.39 6.26 -18.19
N LYS A 243 -17.43 7.06 -18.47
CA LYS A 243 -17.28 8.32 -19.21
C LYS A 243 -16.48 9.33 -18.39
N GLU A 244 -16.91 9.60 -17.17
CA GLU A 244 -16.36 10.66 -16.34
C GLU A 244 -14.95 10.33 -15.83
N TYR A 245 -14.03 11.26 -16.02
CA TYR A 245 -12.70 11.21 -15.42
C TYR A 245 -12.72 11.90 -14.05
N THR A 246 -12.44 11.14 -13.01
CA THR A 246 -12.43 11.61 -11.61
C THR A 246 -11.02 11.83 -11.05
N GLY A 247 -9.99 11.76 -11.90
CA GLY A 247 -8.60 11.98 -11.51
C GLY A 247 -8.31 13.42 -11.11
N LYS A 248 -7.23 13.63 -10.35
CA LYS A 248 -6.82 14.94 -9.82
C LYS A 248 -5.93 15.75 -10.79
N GLU A 249 -5.43 15.13 -11.84
CA GLU A 249 -4.42 15.68 -12.75
C GLU A 249 -5.05 16.31 -13.99
N LEU A 250 -6.08 17.15 -13.79
CA LEU A 250 -6.83 17.75 -14.91
C LEU A 250 -6.00 18.69 -15.79
N ASN A 251 -5.00 19.38 -15.22
CA ASN A 251 -4.11 20.27 -15.97
C ASN A 251 -3.17 19.53 -16.95
N THR A 252 -2.92 18.24 -16.72
CA THR A 252 -2.14 17.39 -17.62
C THR A 252 -3.01 16.44 -18.45
N TRP A 253 -4.34 16.47 -18.25
CA TRP A 253 -5.25 15.56 -18.92
C TRP A 253 -5.47 15.95 -20.39
N GLU A 254 -5.60 14.97 -21.26
CA GLU A 254 -5.62 15.19 -22.71
C GLU A 254 -6.90 14.66 -23.40
N TYR A 255 -7.84 14.03 -22.66
CA TYR A 255 -9.01 13.38 -23.25
C TYR A 255 -10.30 14.08 -22.83
N TRP A 256 -10.95 14.77 -23.78
CA TRP A 256 -12.11 15.62 -23.53
C TRP A 256 -13.22 15.38 -24.53
N VAL A 257 -14.45 15.69 -24.14
CA VAL A 257 -15.59 15.77 -25.04
C VAL A 257 -16.34 17.09 -24.83
N ASP A 258 -16.94 17.63 -25.88
CA ASP A 258 -17.84 18.79 -25.76
C ASP A 258 -19.25 18.37 -25.31
N LEU A 259 -20.17 19.34 -25.23
CA LEU A 259 -21.58 19.12 -24.87
C LEU A 259 -22.31 18.18 -25.85
N SER A 260 -21.86 18.11 -27.08
CA SER A 260 -22.42 17.24 -28.14
C SER A 260 -21.78 15.84 -28.15
N GLY A 261 -20.73 15.62 -27.34
CA GLY A 261 -20.00 14.36 -27.28
C GLY A 261 -18.87 14.23 -28.30
N ASN A 262 -18.54 15.30 -29.03
CA ASN A 262 -17.40 15.26 -29.95
C ASN A 262 -16.09 15.16 -29.18
N PRO A 263 -15.15 14.31 -29.62
CA PRO A 263 -13.88 14.10 -28.91
C PRO A 263 -12.87 15.19 -29.24
N TYR A 264 -12.11 15.62 -28.26
CA TYR A 264 -10.99 16.56 -28.34
C TYR A 264 -9.78 16.02 -27.61
N HIS A 265 -8.66 15.89 -28.32
CA HIS A 265 -7.39 15.43 -27.77
C HIS A 265 -6.43 16.59 -27.60
N GLY A 266 -5.97 16.83 -26.37
CA GLY A 266 -5.01 17.88 -26.04
C GLY A 266 -5.22 18.45 -24.62
N ARG A 267 -4.30 19.32 -24.23
CA ARG A 267 -4.38 20.02 -22.93
C ARG A 267 -5.19 21.29 -23.08
N TYR A 268 -6.23 21.42 -22.30
CA TYR A 268 -7.17 22.55 -22.35
C TYR A 268 -7.28 23.31 -21.03
N LEU A 269 -6.43 22.98 -20.06
CA LEU A 269 -6.23 23.76 -18.84
C LEU A 269 -4.76 24.23 -18.77
N ASP A 270 -4.55 25.45 -18.26
CA ASP A 270 -3.23 25.94 -17.93
C ASP A 270 -2.70 25.29 -16.61
N ASP A 271 -1.48 25.64 -16.22
CA ASP A 271 -0.85 25.10 -15.01
C ASP A 271 -1.61 25.48 -13.71
N ASN A 272 -2.47 26.50 -13.76
CA ASN A 272 -3.33 26.95 -12.66
C ASN A 272 -4.73 26.29 -12.71
N GLY A 273 -5.02 25.48 -13.74
CA GLY A 273 -6.30 24.80 -13.92
C GLY A 273 -7.39 25.63 -14.58
N TYR A 274 -7.05 26.78 -15.21
CA TYR A 274 -8.01 27.58 -15.95
C TYR A 274 -8.13 27.10 -17.41
N ALA A 275 -9.37 27.12 -17.92
CA ALA A 275 -9.63 26.73 -19.30
C ALA A 275 -8.95 27.69 -20.31
N THR A 276 -8.17 27.10 -21.21
CA THR A 276 -7.48 27.83 -22.29
C THR A 276 -8.36 28.08 -23.51
N ILE A 277 -9.55 27.50 -23.55
CA ILE A 277 -10.54 27.60 -24.60
C ILE A 277 -11.92 27.99 -24.06
N LYS A 278 -12.77 28.60 -24.92
CA LYS A 278 -14.12 29.07 -24.53
C LYS A 278 -15.22 28.00 -24.64
N THR A 279 -14.95 26.88 -25.31
CA THR A 279 -15.94 25.80 -25.46
C THR A 279 -16.02 24.95 -24.18
N PRO A 280 -17.22 24.76 -23.60
CA PRO A 280 -17.39 23.86 -22.47
C PRO A 280 -16.97 22.45 -22.83
N MET A 281 -16.03 21.89 -22.06
CA MET A 281 -15.53 20.53 -22.25
C MET A 281 -15.60 19.74 -20.94
N PHE A 282 -15.76 18.43 -21.06
CA PHE A 282 -15.78 17.49 -19.96
C PHE A 282 -14.61 16.53 -20.10
N ALA A 283 -13.84 16.36 -19.03
CA ALA A 283 -12.80 15.36 -18.96
C ALA A 283 -13.44 13.97 -18.99
N VAL A 284 -12.98 13.12 -19.90
CA VAL A 284 -13.42 11.73 -20.01
C VAL A 284 -12.25 10.78 -19.81
N THR A 285 -12.53 9.52 -19.46
CA THR A 285 -11.46 8.53 -19.35
C THR A 285 -10.87 8.23 -20.74
N LYS A 286 -9.59 7.92 -20.80
CA LYS A 286 -8.91 7.52 -22.05
C LYS A 286 -9.62 6.35 -22.75
N PRO A 287 -10.04 5.27 -22.07
CA PRO A 287 -10.79 4.21 -22.72
C PRO A 287 -12.13 4.68 -23.31
N TYR A 288 -12.87 5.54 -22.62
CA TYR A 288 -14.11 6.10 -23.16
C TYR A 288 -13.85 6.94 -24.43
N PHE A 289 -12.81 7.76 -24.39
CA PHE A 289 -12.43 8.61 -25.53
C PHE A 289 -12.19 7.81 -26.81
N TYR A 290 -11.54 6.67 -26.71
CA TYR A 290 -11.26 5.78 -27.85
C TYR A 290 -12.33 4.71 -28.10
N GLY A 291 -13.38 4.64 -27.30
CA GLY A 291 -14.40 3.58 -27.40
C GLY A 291 -13.90 2.20 -26.97
N TRP A 292 -12.90 2.15 -26.11
CA TRP A 292 -12.32 0.88 -25.61
C TRP A 292 -13.04 0.37 -24.37
N LYS A 293 -12.93 -0.92 -24.13
CA LYS A 293 -13.34 -1.50 -22.85
C LYS A 293 -12.33 -1.16 -21.73
N THR A 294 -12.79 -1.12 -20.48
CA THR A 294 -11.95 -0.70 -19.33
C THR A 294 -11.48 -1.83 -18.46
N ALA A 295 -12.25 -2.90 -18.34
CA ALA A 295 -12.01 -4.03 -17.45
C ALA A 295 -12.67 -5.29 -17.99
N ILE A 296 -12.40 -6.43 -17.33
CA ILE A 296 -13.12 -7.69 -17.55
C ILE A 296 -13.81 -8.12 -16.24
N GLY A 297 -14.96 -8.77 -16.37
CA GLY A 297 -15.54 -9.62 -15.33
C GLY A 297 -14.75 -10.93 -15.25
N ILE A 298 -14.56 -11.45 -14.06
CA ILE A 298 -13.85 -12.70 -13.80
C ILE A 298 -14.71 -13.67 -12.99
N GLY A 299 -14.67 -14.94 -13.31
CA GLY A 299 -15.50 -15.95 -12.67
C GLY A 299 -14.94 -17.36 -12.76
N ALA A 300 -15.61 -18.28 -12.10
CA ALA A 300 -15.35 -19.70 -12.15
C ALA A 300 -16.65 -20.49 -12.06
N TYR A 301 -16.61 -21.76 -12.41
CA TYR A 301 -17.78 -22.64 -12.38
C TYR A 301 -18.04 -23.18 -10.97
N ASP A 302 -19.30 -23.15 -10.54
CA ASP A 302 -19.75 -23.87 -9.35
C ASP A 302 -19.81 -25.40 -9.59
N ASP A 303 -20.17 -26.16 -8.55
CA ASP A 303 -20.24 -27.63 -8.63
C ASP A 303 -21.40 -28.10 -9.52
N GLU A 304 -22.41 -27.23 -9.73
CA GLU A 304 -23.54 -27.47 -10.64
C GLU A 304 -23.22 -27.13 -12.10
N GLY A 305 -22.03 -26.60 -12.38
CA GLY A 305 -21.57 -26.22 -13.72
C GLY A 305 -22.04 -24.84 -14.18
N ASN A 306 -22.53 -23.97 -13.30
CA ASN A 306 -22.89 -22.59 -13.63
C ASN A 306 -21.69 -21.68 -13.46
N LEU A 307 -21.44 -20.81 -14.44
CA LEU A 307 -20.42 -19.78 -14.34
C LEU A 307 -20.86 -18.66 -13.38
N LYS A 308 -20.12 -18.45 -12.30
CA LYS A 308 -20.35 -17.39 -11.31
C LYS A 308 -19.29 -16.32 -11.44
N GLU A 309 -19.70 -15.08 -11.65
CA GLU A 309 -18.80 -13.93 -11.58
C GLU A 309 -18.44 -13.63 -10.11
N ILE A 310 -17.15 -13.45 -9.85
CA ILE A 310 -16.60 -13.23 -8.50
C ILE A 310 -15.93 -11.86 -8.35
N GLY A 311 -15.85 -11.11 -9.42
CA GLY A 311 -15.25 -9.76 -9.38
C GLY A 311 -14.89 -9.23 -10.75
N THR A 312 -14.13 -8.16 -10.75
CA THR A 312 -13.65 -7.48 -11.96
C THR A 312 -12.16 -7.17 -11.85
N VAL A 313 -11.48 -7.09 -13.00
CA VAL A 313 -10.06 -6.72 -13.06
C VAL A 313 -9.78 -5.83 -14.27
N SER A 314 -8.99 -4.77 -14.05
CA SER A 314 -8.52 -3.85 -15.09
C SER A 314 -7.00 -3.75 -15.14
N SER A 315 -6.33 -4.10 -14.02
CA SER A 315 -4.87 -4.07 -13.92
C SER A 315 -4.24 -5.15 -14.78
N GLY A 316 -3.21 -4.81 -15.55
CA GLY A 316 -2.54 -5.71 -16.49
C GLY A 316 -3.10 -5.69 -17.91
N LEU A 317 -4.18 -4.95 -18.17
CA LEU A 317 -4.67 -4.71 -19.54
C LEU A 317 -3.83 -3.63 -20.22
N THR A 318 -3.31 -3.94 -21.41
CA THR A 318 -2.70 -2.96 -22.30
C THR A 318 -3.78 -2.23 -23.11
N ASP A 319 -3.45 -1.09 -23.71
CA ASP A 319 -4.36 -0.37 -24.61
C ASP A 319 -4.78 -1.23 -25.83
N GLU A 320 -3.87 -2.03 -26.36
CA GLU A 320 -4.14 -2.99 -27.45
C GLU A 320 -5.17 -4.05 -27.03
N MET A 321 -5.01 -4.63 -25.83
CA MET A 321 -5.99 -5.60 -25.32
C MET A 321 -7.37 -4.97 -25.13
N ARG A 322 -7.44 -3.69 -24.72
CA ARG A 322 -8.71 -2.97 -24.50
C ARG A 322 -9.55 -2.81 -25.75
N VAL A 323 -8.91 -2.73 -26.92
CA VAL A 323 -9.59 -2.69 -28.22
C VAL A 323 -10.36 -3.96 -28.51
N HIS A 324 -9.83 -5.11 -28.07
CA HIS A 324 -10.29 -6.45 -28.43
C HIS A 324 -10.81 -7.26 -27.23
N LEU A 325 -11.19 -6.59 -26.12
CA LEU A 325 -11.59 -7.31 -24.90
C LEU A 325 -12.81 -8.22 -25.08
N ASP A 326 -13.71 -7.90 -26.00
CA ASP A 326 -14.86 -8.77 -26.29
C ASP A 326 -14.46 -10.14 -26.87
N ASP A 327 -13.31 -10.22 -27.56
CA ASP A 327 -12.78 -11.47 -28.14
C ASP A 327 -12.24 -12.45 -27.07
N TYR A 328 -12.07 -11.96 -25.84
CA TYR A 328 -11.59 -12.75 -24.72
C TYR A 328 -12.70 -13.25 -23.81
N VAL A 329 -13.96 -12.88 -24.03
CA VAL A 329 -15.09 -13.39 -23.26
C VAL A 329 -15.21 -14.92 -23.44
N GLY A 330 -15.29 -15.63 -22.31
CA GLY A 330 -15.29 -17.09 -22.26
C GLY A 330 -13.90 -17.74 -22.24
N LYS A 331 -12.82 -16.99 -22.47
CA LYS A 331 -11.44 -17.50 -22.36
C LYS A 331 -10.94 -17.50 -20.93
N VAL A 332 -9.94 -18.34 -20.67
CA VAL A 332 -9.26 -18.41 -19.37
C VAL A 332 -8.18 -17.34 -19.28
N VAL A 333 -8.14 -16.68 -18.15
CA VAL A 333 -7.15 -15.65 -17.82
C VAL A 333 -6.39 -16.05 -16.55
N ALA A 334 -5.07 -16.05 -16.62
CA ALA A 334 -4.20 -16.21 -15.46
C ALA A 334 -4.09 -14.88 -14.74
N LEU A 335 -4.49 -14.85 -13.48
CA LEU A 335 -4.43 -13.70 -12.61
C LEU A 335 -3.42 -13.93 -11.51
N GLN A 336 -2.73 -12.85 -11.14
CA GLN A 336 -1.95 -12.79 -9.93
C GLN A 336 -2.63 -11.85 -8.94
N CYS A 337 -2.86 -12.29 -7.71
CA CYS A 337 -3.48 -11.46 -6.67
C CYS A 337 -2.66 -11.45 -5.38
N MET A 338 -2.87 -10.44 -4.55
CA MET A 338 -2.20 -10.33 -3.25
C MET A 338 -2.64 -11.40 -2.27
N SER A 339 -3.93 -11.68 -2.27
CA SER A 339 -4.54 -12.72 -1.43
C SER A 339 -5.93 -13.07 -1.96
N ILE A 340 -6.36 -14.26 -1.58
CA ILE A 340 -7.69 -14.78 -1.85
C ILE A 340 -8.46 -14.74 -0.53
N ASP A 341 -9.53 -13.97 -0.49
CA ASP A 341 -10.46 -13.97 0.65
C ASP A 341 -11.46 -15.11 0.46
N ARG A 342 -11.22 -16.22 1.17
CA ARG A 342 -12.04 -17.43 1.07
C ARG A 342 -13.45 -17.24 1.65
N LYS A 343 -13.60 -16.41 2.67
CA LYS A 343 -14.88 -16.13 3.34
C LYS A 343 -15.78 -15.26 2.46
N GLU A 344 -15.25 -14.16 1.97
CA GLU A 344 -15.98 -13.21 1.13
C GLU A 344 -15.94 -13.60 -0.37
N LYS A 345 -15.20 -14.67 -0.71
CA LYS A 345 -14.99 -15.14 -2.09
C LYS A 345 -14.54 -14.03 -3.04
N THR A 346 -13.55 -13.24 -2.61
CA THR A 346 -13.01 -12.11 -3.38
C THR A 346 -11.49 -12.20 -3.54
N LEU A 347 -10.98 -11.53 -4.58
CA LEU A 347 -9.55 -11.40 -4.84
C LEU A 347 -9.07 -10.00 -4.45
N ARG A 348 -7.93 -9.93 -3.76
CA ARG A 348 -7.33 -8.64 -3.41
C ARG A 348 -6.29 -8.25 -4.44
N HIS A 349 -6.46 -7.07 -5.06
CA HIS A 349 -5.58 -6.52 -6.09
C HIS A 349 -5.24 -7.50 -7.22
N PRO A 350 -6.23 -8.06 -7.93
CA PRO A 350 -5.96 -8.95 -9.05
C PRO A 350 -5.30 -8.20 -10.21
N ILE A 351 -4.36 -8.86 -10.88
CA ILE A 351 -3.61 -8.36 -12.04
C ILE A 351 -3.61 -9.43 -13.11
N ILE A 352 -4.01 -9.09 -14.32
CA ILE A 352 -3.92 -9.98 -15.48
C ILE A 352 -2.45 -10.22 -15.83
N LYS A 353 -2.07 -11.48 -15.98
CA LYS A 353 -0.72 -11.91 -16.36
C LYS A 353 -0.64 -12.48 -17.76
N ALA A 354 -1.56 -13.34 -18.10
CA ALA A 354 -1.60 -13.98 -19.41
C ALA A 354 -3.01 -14.50 -19.73
N TRP A 355 -3.31 -14.63 -21.00
CA TRP A 355 -4.43 -15.42 -21.48
C TRP A 355 -3.98 -16.88 -21.65
N ARG A 356 -4.84 -17.82 -21.31
CA ARG A 356 -4.55 -19.25 -21.25
C ARG A 356 -5.34 -19.97 -22.35
N ASP A 357 -4.83 -19.93 -23.57
CA ASP A 357 -5.43 -20.65 -24.72
C ASP A 357 -5.28 -22.18 -24.60
N ASP A 358 -4.40 -22.63 -23.70
CA ASP A 358 -4.10 -24.04 -23.40
C ASP A 358 -5.03 -24.65 -22.34
N LYS A 359 -5.92 -23.87 -21.71
CA LYS A 359 -6.79 -24.33 -20.62
C LYS A 359 -8.26 -24.16 -20.98
N ASN A 360 -9.08 -25.22 -20.68
CA ASN A 360 -10.53 -25.15 -20.87
C ASN A 360 -11.18 -24.32 -19.73
N ALA A 361 -12.11 -23.44 -20.07
CA ALA A 361 -12.85 -22.64 -19.11
C ALA A 361 -13.60 -23.49 -18.05
N ALA A 362 -14.12 -24.66 -18.43
CA ALA A 362 -14.80 -25.57 -17.52
C ALA A 362 -13.91 -26.15 -16.40
N GLU A 363 -12.60 -26.07 -16.55
CA GLU A 363 -11.63 -26.48 -15.52
C GLU A 363 -11.46 -25.43 -14.41
N CYS A 364 -11.90 -24.20 -14.60
CA CYS A 364 -11.84 -23.16 -13.58
C CYS A 364 -13.00 -23.34 -12.59
N LYS A 365 -12.74 -23.94 -11.44
CA LYS A 365 -13.75 -24.27 -10.42
C LYS A 365 -13.66 -23.35 -9.21
N LEU A 366 -14.81 -22.89 -8.68
CA LEU A 366 -14.89 -22.09 -7.45
C LEU A 366 -14.29 -22.84 -6.26
N SER A 367 -14.49 -24.15 -6.19
CA SER A 367 -13.92 -25.01 -5.15
C SER A 367 -12.39 -25.02 -5.16
N GLU A 368 -11.72 -24.87 -6.30
CA GLU A 368 -10.26 -24.79 -6.38
C GLU A 368 -9.73 -23.40 -6.02
N VAL A 369 -10.49 -22.34 -6.33
CA VAL A 369 -10.10 -20.95 -6.07
C VAL A 369 -10.21 -20.59 -4.58
N PHE A 370 -11.26 -21.11 -3.91
CA PHE A 370 -11.60 -20.73 -2.54
C PHE A 370 -11.47 -21.88 -1.53
N HIS A 371 -10.55 -22.80 -1.80
CA HIS A 371 -10.20 -23.87 -0.86
C HIS A 371 -9.58 -23.37 0.43
#